data_02db90e1b62e18ace933edc61e49ee0a
#
_entry.id   02db90e1b62e18ace933edc61e49ee0a
#
_cell.length_a   1.000
_cell.length_b   1.000
_cell.length_c   1.000
_cell.angle_alpha   90.00
_cell.angle_beta   90.00
_cell.angle_gamma   90.00
#
_symmetry.space_group_name_H-M   'P 1'
#
loop_
_entity.id
_entity.type
_entity.pdbx_description
1 polymer ?
#
loop_
_entity_poly.entity_id
_entity_poly.type
_entity_poly.pdbx_seq_one_letter_code
_entity_poly.pdbx_strand_id
1 'polypeptide(L)'
;MQANCHMSVLVHEQAKKYGDREMLIYQDFGGKEWKSLSWNQVSTTVKQVSNALLNLGVKVQENIGIFSQNSVQYVECDFGAWGIRAVTIPFYATSSEQQIQFMVNDAKIRFLFVGEQDQYDKARRVFSLCPTLERIIVFDPLVHISSHDPNAIYFADFLKLGENLPRQTEVEKLQDQANDDDIANILYTSGTTGDSKGVILTHGQYHAAMIANGKCVPVTEKDRIMNFLPYTHIFERGWAILCLYTGATMIVNTHPQEVQQSMRETHPTCMSAVPRFWEKVYMGVMDKIDHASAMQRRLFKHALSVGRRHNIEYLSKGKKPPITLHLEYEMLNRTVFSLVRKELGLENAHFFPTAGAAVSAFVEEFVHSIGLNMIVGYGLTESLATVSCDHLGEPYTVGSVGQLIEGIDVKISDEGEILLKGPTITKGYYNREDLTRQLFTADGYFRTGDAGYLKDGELFLKERIKDLFKTSNGKYIAPQMIESKLLVDKYIDQICIIADQRKFVSALIVPVYPLLEEYAREHGIVFESREQLCSDQRIIKMMHERIDTLQQQLAHYEQVKRFTLLPHHLSMEKGELTNTLKIKRRVLNENYKEQIDAMYAE
;
A
#
# COMPACT_ATOMS: atom_id res chain seq x y z
N MET A 1 15.81 14.90 17.60
CA MET A 1 15.76 14.80 16.12
C MET A 1 16.99 15.52 15.59
N GLN A 2 17.77 14.85 14.75
CA GLN A 2 18.90 15.51 14.09
C GLN A 2 18.33 16.48 13.04
N ALA A 3 18.56 17.76 13.22
CA ALA A 3 18.34 18.75 12.18
C ALA A 3 19.35 18.48 11.05
N ASN A 4 18.87 18.38 9.81
CA ASN A 4 19.65 18.26 8.56
C ASN A 4 20.28 16.89 8.24
N CYS A 5 19.55 15.78 8.29
CA CYS A 5 20.02 14.54 7.69
C CYS A 5 19.40 14.37 6.30
N HIS A 6 20.09 14.81 5.25
CA HIS A 6 19.71 14.55 3.85
C HIS A 6 19.72 13.04 3.56
N MET A 7 18.78 12.54 2.72
CA MET A 7 18.65 11.11 2.46
C MET A 7 19.93 10.49 1.88
N SER A 8 20.75 11.26 1.16
CA SER A 8 22.04 10.81 0.61
C SER A 8 23.06 10.33 1.64
N VAL A 9 22.93 10.79 2.90
CA VAL A 9 23.84 10.43 3.99
C VAL A 9 23.15 9.70 5.13
N LEU A 10 21.83 9.55 5.09
CA LEU A 10 21.02 9.00 6.19
C LEU A 10 21.58 7.67 6.73
N VAL A 11 21.81 6.68 5.88
CA VAL A 11 22.29 5.36 6.30
C VAL A 11 23.68 5.46 6.94
N HIS A 12 24.55 6.33 6.43
CA HIS A 12 25.91 6.52 6.97
C HIS A 12 25.89 7.20 8.34
N GLU A 13 25.04 8.22 8.51
CA GLU A 13 24.88 8.90 9.81
C GLU A 13 24.26 7.97 10.86
N GLN A 14 23.26 7.18 10.47
CA GLN A 14 22.67 6.18 11.35
C GLN A 14 23.66 5.05 11.68
N ALA A 15 24.50 4.62 10.74
CA ALA A 15 25.56 3.64 11.00
C ALA A 15 26.57 4.14 12.04
N LYS A 16 26.95 5.43 12.02
CA LYS A 16 27.80 6.01 13.08
C LYS A 16 27.15 5.92 14.47
N LYS A 17 25.82 6.03 14.54
CA LYS A 17 25.06 5.99 15.79
C LYS A 17 24.79 4.56 16.29
N TYR A 18 24.44 3.65 15.38
CA TYR A 18 23.91 2.34 15.74
C TYR A 18 24.88 1.18 15.50
N GLY A 19 25.94 1.38 14.69
CA GLY A 19 27.04 0.42 14.52
C GLY A 19 26.56 -0.95 14.02
N ASP A 20 26.85 -1.97 14.81
CA ASP A 20 26.53 -3.36 14.48
C ASP A 20 25.14 -3.81 14.92
N ARG A 21 24.26 -2.90 15.36
CA ARG A 21 22.87 -3.23 15.61
C ARG A 21 22.16 -3.60 14.30
N GLU A 22 21.21 -4.52 14.37
CA GLU A 22 20.40 -4.94 13.21
C GLU A 22 19.67 -3.74 12.59
N MET A 23 19.83 -3.57 11.27
CA MET A 23 19.08 -2.63 10.45
C MET A 23 18.01 -3.34 9.64
N LEU A 24 18.38 -4.43 8.98
CA LEU A 24 17.50 -5.19 8.10
C LEU A 24 17.45 -6.64 8.55
N ILE A 25 16.24 -7.23 8.56
CA ILE A 25 15.98 -8.66 8.71
C ILE A 25 15.30 -9.11 7.43
N TYR A 26 15.78 -10.19 6.82
CA TYR A 26 15.35 -10.61 5.49
C TYR A 26 15.55 -12.10 5.26
N GLN A 27 14.96 -12.61 4.19
CA GLN A 27 15.27 -13.93 3.64
C GLN A 27 15.98 -13.73 2.29
N ASP A 28 16.96 -14.58 1.96
CA ASP A 28 17.56 -14.59 0.63
C ASP A 28 16.51 -15.00 -0.42
N PHE A 29 16.74 -14.64 -1.66
CA PHE A 29 15.92 -15.11 -2.77
C PHE A 29 15.85 -16.64 -2.78
N GLY A 30 14.64 -17.20 -2.77
CA GLY A 30 14.41 -18.64 -2.69
C GLY A 30 14.75 -19.29 -1.34
N GLY A 31 15.26 -18.53 -0.36
CA GLY A 31 15.57 -18.97 0.99
C GLY A 31 14.36 -18.92 1.92
N LYS A 32 14.43 -19.65 3.06
CA LYS A 32 13.41 -19.63 4.11
C LYS A 32 13.97 -19.20 5.47
N GLU A 33 15.27 -19.07 5.57
CA GLU A 33 15.95 -18.69 6.81
C GLU A 33 16.03 -17.17 6.93
N TRP A 34 15.61 -16.64 8.08
CA TRP A 34 15.77 -15.23 8.38
C TRP A 34 17.21 -14.90 8.74
N LYS A 35 17.76 -13.91 8.08
CA LYS A 35 19.09 -13.35 8.28
C LYS A 35 18.99 -11.90 8.67
N SER A 36 20.07 -11.33 9.18
CA SER A 36 20.13 -9.88 9.47
C SER A 36 21.38 -9.23 8.91
N LEU A 37 21.26 -7.94 8.62
CA LEU A 37 22.37 -7.03 8.31
C LEU A 37 22.36 -5.88 9.30
N SER A 38 23.56 -5.54 9.77
CA SER A 38 23.76 -4.37 10.65
C SER A 38 23.78 -3.06 9.85
N TRP A 39 23.63 -1.94 10.56
CA TRP A 39 23.79 -0.61 9.99
C TRP A 39 25.17 -0.43 9.33
N ASN A 40 26.25 -0.94 9.95
CA ASN A 40 27.59 -0.90 9.37
C ASN A 40 27.70 -1.69 8.07
N GLN A 41 27.12 -2.88 8.02
CA GLN A 41 27.14 -3.72 6.83
C GLN A 41 26.39 -3.06 5.66
N VAL A 42 25.15 -2.59 5.90
CA VAL A 42 24.36 -1.90 4.87
C VAL A 42 25.07 -0.60 4.43
N SER A 43 25.61 0.18 5.37
CA SER A 43 26.39 1.40 5.04
C SER A 43 27.58 1.09 4.14
N THR A 44 28.25 -0.04 4.35
CA THR A 44 29.37 -0.49 3.50
C THR A 44 28.90 -0.81 2.08
N THR A 45 27.82 -1.60 1.94
CA THR A 45 27.27 -1.92 0.61
C THR A 45 26.75 -0.67 -0.10
N VAL A 46 26.07 0.23 0.61
CA VAL A 46 25.63 1.53 0.04
C VAL A 46 26.79 2.33 -0.55
N LYS A 47 27.95 2.38 0.14
CA LYS A 47 29.16 3.01 -0.42
C LYS A 47 29.66 2.31 -1.67
N GLN A 48 29.66 0.98 -1.68
CA GLN A 48 30.05 0.20 -2.87
C GLN A 48 29.12 0.49 -4.04
N VAL A 49 27.80 0.53 -3.83
CA VAL A 49 26.82 0.90 -4.85
C VAL A 49 27.08 2.30 -5.40
N SER A 50 27.29 3.30 -4.54
CA SER A 50 27.61 4.67 -4.97
C SER A 50 28.88 4.72 -5.84
N ASN A 51 29.94 4.04 -5.42
CA ASN A 51 31.20 3.97 -6.16
C ASN A 51 31.04 3.21 -7.50
N ALA A 52 30.29 2.12 -7.51
CA ALA A 52 30.01 1.34 -8.74
C ALA A 52 29.23 2.16 -9.78
N LEU A 53 28.21 2.90 -9.34
CA LEU A 53 27.42 3.78 -10.21
C LEU A 53 28.31 4.89 -10.82
N LEU A 54 29.17 5.53 -10.03
CA LEU A 54 30.13 6.50 -10.55
C LEU A 54 31.13 5.87 -11.55
N ASN A 55 31.58 4.64 -11.32
CA ASN A 55 32.45 3.93 -12.27
C ASN A 55 31.73 3.60 -13.58
N LEU A 56 30.41 3.40 -13.55
CA LEU A 56 29.58 3.28 -14.75
C LEU A 56 29.27 4.64 -15.41
N GLY A 57 29.75 5.74 -14.84
CA GLY A 57 29.59 7.08 -15.38
C GLY A 57 28.19 7.68 -15.16
N VAL A 58 27.48 7.24 -14.11
CA VAL A 58 26.23 7.84 -13.69
C VAL A 58 26.48 9.26 -13.18
N LYS A 59 25.62 10.19 -13.61
CA LYS A 59 25.75 11.62 -13.32
C LYS A 59 24.73 12.05 -12.25
N VAL A 60 24.98 13.24 -11.69
CA VAL A 60 24.01 13.90 -10.79
C VAL A 60 22.67 14.07 -11.48
N GLN A 61 21.57 13.74 -10.78
CA GLN A 61 20.20 13.80 -11.26
C GLN A 61 19.91 12.92 -12.49
N GLU A 62 20.77 11.91 -12.75
CA GLU A 62 20.49 10.88 -13.74
C GLU A 62 19.55 9.82 -13.17
N ASN A 63 18.64 9.32 -14.00
CA ASN A 63 17.59 8.38 -13.60
C ASN A 63 18.09 6.93 -13.64
N ILE A 64 17.82 6.17 -12.57
CA ILE A 64 18.13 4.75 -12.43
C ILE A 64 16.84 3.99 -12.15
N GLY A 65 16.58 2.90 -12.88
CA GLY A 65 15.41 2.07 -12.68
C GLY A 65 15.64 0.95 -11.66
N ILE A 66 14.61 0.68 -10.81
CA ILE A 66 14.59 -0.49 -9.92
C ILE A 66 13.29 -1.25 -10.14
N PHE A 67 13.37 -2.42 -10.74
CA PHE A 67 12.26 -3.29 -11.11
C PHE A 67 12.31 -4.59 -10.30
N SER A 68 11.86 -4.55 -9.05
CA SER A 68 12.00 -5.66 -8.11
C SER A 68 10.87 -5.67 -7.07
N GLN A 69 10.66 -6.82 -6.47
CA GLN A 69 10.00 -6.96 -5.19
C GLN A 69 10.82 -6.26 -4.09
N ASN A 70 10.25 -6.17 -2.89
CA ASN A 70 11.00 -5.71 -1.72
C ASN A 70 12.19 -6.64 -1.47
N SER A 71 13.37 -6.06 -1.34
CA SER A 71 14.61 -6.79 -1.05
C SER A 71 15.61 -5.88 -0.37
N VAL A 72 16.64 -6.47 0.22
CA VAL A 72 17.78 -5.73 0.79
C VAL A 72 18.47 -4.91 -0.29
N GLN A 73 18.72 -5.52 -1.45
CA GLN A 73 19.38 -4.90 -2.60
C GLN A 73 18.62 -3.67 -3.10
N TYR A 74 17.28 -3.69 -2.99
CA TYR A 74 16.46 -2.54 -3.32
C TYR A 74 16.78 -1.34 -2.43
N VAL A 75 16.84 -1.55 -1.11
CA VAL A 75 17.20 -0.51 -0.13
C VAL A 75 18.63 0.00 -0.37
N GLU A 76 19.58 -0.90 -0.57
CA GLU A 76 20.98 -0.57 -0.84
C GLU A 76 21.14 0.26 -2.12
N CYS A 77 20.38 -0.05 -3.17
CA CYS A 77 20.39 0.70 -4.43
C CYS A 77 19.77 2.10 -4.29
N ASP A 78 18.66 2.25 -3.58
CA ASP A 78 18.05 3.57 -3.35
C ASP A 78 19.06 4.51 -2.67
N PHE A 79 19.62 4.09 -1.52
CA PHE A 79 20.56 4.92 -0.77
C PHE A 79 21.91 5.08 -1.47
N GLY A 80 22.37 4.08 -2.21
CA GLY A 80 23.59 4.17 -3.01
C GLY A 80 23.47 5.16 -4.17
N ALA A 81 22.33 5.16 -4.85
CA ALA A 81 22.02 6.13 -5.91
C ALA A 81 21.88 7.55 -5.36
N TRP A 82 21.16 7.72 -4.25
CA TRP A 82 21.02 9.02 -3.58
C TRP A 82 22.37 9.54 -3.06
N GLY A 83 23.28 8.64 -2.67
CA GLY A 83 24.64 9.00 -2.26
C GLY A 83 25.45 9.75 -3.32
N ILE A 84 25.12 9.57 -4.59
CA ILE A 84 25.70 10.31 -5.72
C ILE A 84 24.72 11.32 -6.34
N ARG A 85 23.61 11.62 -5.66
CA ARG A 85 22.55 12.53 -6.12
C ARG A 85 21.86 12.05 -7.41
N ALA A 86 21.84 10.75 -7.68
CA ALA A 86 21.05 10.17 -8.77
C ALA A 86 19.59 9.99 -8.33
N VAL A 87 18.69 9.86 -9.31
CA VAL A 87 17.25 9.73 -9.10
C VAL A 87 16.85 8.27 -9.26
N THR A 88 16.09 7.70 -8.31
CA THR A 88 15.60 6.33 -8.46
C THR A 88 14.15 6.30 -8.94
N ILE A 89 13.89 5.42 -9.91
CA ILE A 89 12.57 5.20 -10.51
C ILE A 89 12.15 3.78 -10.22
N PRO A 90 11.26 3.58 -9.25
CA PRO A 90 10.76 2.26 -8.89
C PRO A 90 9.67 1.78 -9.85
N PHE A 91 9.81 0.53 -10.26
CA PHE A 91 8.83 -0.20 -11.08
C PHE A 91 8.11 -1.21 -10.21
N TYR A 92 6.78 -1.34 -10.36
CA TYR A 92 6.08 -2.45 -9.71
C TYR A 92 6.62 -3.78 -10.24
N ALA A 93 6.92 -4.72 -9.35
CA ALA A 93 7.40 -6.05 -9.74
C ALA A 93 6.47 -6.77 -10.73
N THR A 94 5.21 -6.37 -10.76
CA THR A 94 4.16 -6.87 -11.67
C THR A 94 3.98 -6.05 -12.95
N SER A 95 4.83 -5.04 -13.20
CA SER A 95 4.71 -4.20 -14.41
C SER A 95 4.76 -5.02 -15.69
N SER A 96 3.94 -4.63 -16.66
CA SER A 96 3.94 -5.24 -18.00
C SER A 96 5.10 -4.73 -18.84
N GLU A 97 5.45 -5.47 -19.90
CA GLU A 97 6.49 -5.07 -20.86
C GLU A 97 6.25 -3.66 -21.45
N GLN A 98 4.98 -3.35 -21.76
CA GLN A 98 4.61 -2.01 -22.24
C GLN A 98 4.88 -0.91 -21.22
N GLN A 99 4.57 -1.18 -19.95
CA GLN A 99 4.84 -0.23 -18.87
C GLN A 99 6.36 -0.04 -18.66
N ILE A 100 7.12 -1.13 -18.71
CA ILE A 100 8.60 -1.08 -18.58
C ILE A 100 9.17 -0.26 -19.73
N GLN A 101 8.82 -0.59 -20.97
CA GLN A 101 9.27 0.13 -22.15
C GLN A 101 8.94 1.63 -22.07
N PHE A 102 7.71 1.96 -21.69
CA PHE A 102 7.28 3.35 -21.54
C PHE A 102 8.13 4.09 -20.51
N MET A 103 8.25 3.55 -19.28
CA MET A 103 8.96 4.22 -18.20
C MET A 103 10.46 4.34 -18.47
N VAL A 104 11.10 3.32 -19.05
CA VAL A 104 12.53 3.36 -19.42
C VAL A 104 12.77 4.46 -20.46
N ASN A 105 11.91 4.58 -21.48
CA ASN A 105 12.06 5.56 -22.55
C ASN A 105 11.73 6.98 -22.08
N ASP A 106 10.63 7.15 -21.32
CA ASP A 106 10.20 8.46 -20.80
C ASP A 106 11.26 9.04 -19.85
N ALA A 107 11.79 8.20 -18.95
CA ALA A 107 12.78 8.60 -17.97
C ALA A 107 14.24 8.46 -18.48
N LYS A 108 14.46 8.00 -19.70
CA LYS A 108 15.80 7.80 -20.32
C LYS A 108 16.74 6.99 -19.43
N ILE A 109 16.25 5.88 -18.88
CA ILE A 109 17.00 5.02 -17.96
C ILE A 109 18.11 4.30 -18.73
N ARG A 110 19.35 4.38 -18.22
CA ARG A 110 20.52 3.64 -18.73
C ARG A 110 20.77 2.33 -17.98
N PHE A 111 20.50 2.30 -16.69
CA PHE A 111 20.75 1.17 -15.80
C PHE A 111 19.44 0.75 -15.13
N LEU A 112 19.06 -0.53 -15.32
CA LEU A 112 17.86 -1.11 -14.75
C LEU A 112 18.25 -2.26 -13.81
N PHE A 113 18.01 -2.09 -12.52
CA PHE A 113 18.14 -3.16 -11.53
C PHE A 113 16.87 -3.99 -11.54
N VAL A 114 17.01 -5.31 -11.58
CA VAL A 114 15.86 -6.24 -11.63
C VAL A 114 15.95 -7.28 -10.51
N GLY A 115 14.80 -7.71 -10.01
CA GLY A 115 14.69 -8.69 -8.93
C GLY A 115 14.89 -10.13 -9.41
N GLU A 116 13.77 -10.81 -9.64
CA GLU A 116 13.68 -12.24 -9.95
C GLU A 116 13.60 -12.52 -11.45
N GLN A 117 13.47 -13.78 -11.83
CA GLN A 117 13.48 -14.23 -13.24
C GLN A 117 12.42 -13.52 -14.10
N ASP A 118 11.20 -13.35 -13.59
CA ASP A 118 10.13 -12.67 -14.36
C ASP A 118 10.49 -11.24 -14.74
N GLN A 119 11.10 -10.49 -13.81
CA GLN A 119 11.52 -9.11 -14.05
C GLN A 119 12.68 -9.05 -15.04
N TYR A 120 13.66 -9.96 -14.92
CA TYR A 120 14.76 -10.07 -15.87
C TYR A 120 14.24 -10.39 -17.27
N ASP A 121 13.38 -11.39 -17.41
CA ASP A 121 12.85 -11.82 -18.70
C ASP A 121 12.06 -10.69 -19.39
N LYS A 122 11.22 -9.99 -18.67
CA LYS A 122 10.47 -8.84 -19.19
C LYS A 122 11.39 -7.70 -19.61
N ALA A 123 12.37 -7.34 -18.77
CA ALA A 123 13.36 -6.30 -19.08
C ALA A 123 14.19 -6.68 -20.32
N ARG A 124 14.56 -7.93 -20.43
CA ARG A 124 15.32 -8.45 -21.57
C ARG A 124 14.53 -8.40 -22.89
N ARG A 125 13.23 -8.74 -22.84
CA ARG A 125 12.36 -8.68 -24.04
C ARG A 125 12.18 -7.26 -24.57
N VAL A 126 12.13 -6.26 -23.70
CA VAL A 126 11.99 -4.85 -24.14
C VAL A 126 13.33 -4.14 -24.37
N PHE A 127 14.47 -4.76 -24.10
CA PHE A 127 15.79 -4.14 -24.14
C PHE A 127 16.06 -3.43 -25.47
N SER A 128 15.82 -4.10 -26.60
CA SER A 128 16.01 -3.54 -27.94
C SER A 128 15.04 -2.40 -28.30
N LEU A 129 13.96 -2.26 -27.55
CA LEU A 129 12.97 -1.19 -27.71
C LEU A 129 13.26 0.03 -26.81
N CYS A 130 14.34 -0.05 -26.02
CA CYS A 130 14.76 0.96 -25.07
C CYS A 130 16.17 1.47 -25.41
N PRO A 131 16.33 2.42 -26.34
CA PRO A 131 17.63 2.80 -26.90
C PRO A 131 18.58 3.43 -25.88
N THR A 132 18.09 3.90 -24.73
CA THR A 132 18.93 4.43 -23.65
C THR A 132 19.41 3.36 -22.69
N LEU A 133 18.76 2.17 -22.65
CA LEU A 133 19.09 1.10 -21.72
C LEU A 133 20.40 0.42 -22.12
N GLU A 134 21.42 0.55 -21.28
CA GLU A 134 22.76 0.00 -21.53
C GLU A 134 23.00 -1.30 -20.78
N ARG A 135 22.44 -1.43 -19.55
CA ARG A 135 22.71 -2.60 -18.71
C ARG A 135 21.55 -2.94 -17.79
N ILE A 136 21.37 -4.26 -17.60
CA ILE A 136 20.48 -4.85 -16.60
C ILE A 136 21.35 -5.42 -15.48
N ILE A 137 21.04 -5.07 -14.22
CA ILE A 137 21.72 -5.58 -13.03
C ILE A 137 20.75 -6.44 -12.25
N VAL A 138 21.06 -7.72 -12.03
CA VAL A 138 20.15 -8.72 -11.48
C VAL A 138 20.44 -8.94 -9.99
N PHE A 139 19.44 -8.76 -9.14
CA PHE A 139 19.57 -8.93 -7.69
C PHE A 139 19.65 -10.39 -7.27
N ASP A 140 18.72 -11.21 -7.77
CA ASP A 140 18.61 -12.63 -7.41
C ASP A 140 19.70 -13.45 -8.10
N PRO A 141 20.63 -14.06 -7.35
CA PRO A 141 21.68 -14.90 -7.92
C PRO A 141 21.16 -16.21 -8.56
N LEU A 142 19.88 -16.56 -8.31
CA LEU A 142 19.24 -17.75 -8.88
C LEU A 142 18.68 -17.50 -10.30
N VAL A 143 18.59 -16.25 -10.72
CA VAL A 143 18.15 -15.89 -12.08
C VAL A 143 19.12 -16.45 -13.11
N HIS A 144 18.57 -17.10 -14.12
CA HIS A 144 19.37 -17.58 -15.24
C HIS A 144 19.63 -16.45 -16.26
N ILE A 145 20.79 -15.82 -16.18
CA ILE A 145 21.26 -14.89 -17.20
C ILE A 145 21.81 -15.71 -18.39
N SER A 146 21.29 -15.46 -19.60
CA SER A 146 21.78 -16.12 -20.80
C SER A 146 23.27 -15.80 -21.01
N SER A 147 24.09 -16.83 -21.32
CA SER A 147 25.51 -16.65 -21.65
C SER A 147 25.77 -15.76 -22.87
N HIS A 148 24.74 -15.49 -23.67
CA HIS A 148 24.78 -14.63 -24.85
C HIS A 148 24.21 -13.21 -24.55
N ASP A 149 23.95 -12.86 -23.30
CA ASP A 149 23.50 -11.52 -22.90
C ASP A 149 24.66 -10.71 -22.31
N PRO A 150 25.39 -9.94 -23.11
CA PRO A 150 26.52 -9.13 -22.64
C PRO A 150 26.06 -7.90 -21.81
N ASN A 151 24.77 -7.60 -21.84
CA ASN A 151 24.21 -6.41 -21.21
C ASN A 151 23.65 -6.68 -19.81
N ALA A 152 23.67 -7.93 -19.33
CA ALA A 152 23.21 -8.29 -17.99
C ALA A 152 24.38 -8.77 -17.12
N ILE A 153 24.38 -8.34 -15.85
CA ILE A 153 25.33 -8.80 -14.84
C ILE A 153 24.60 -9.03 -13.51
N TYR A 154 25.15 -9.89 -12.65
CA TYR A 154 24.65 -10.04 -11.30
C TYR A 154 25.05 -8.86 -10.41
N PHE A 155 24.23 -8.58 -9.40
CA PHE A 155 24.48 -7.52 -8.42
C PHE A 155 25.83 -7.70 -7.70
N ALA A 156 26.23 -8.94 -7.43
CA ALA A 156 27.53 -9.24 -6.84
C ALA A 156 28.69 -8.79 -7.73
N ASP A 157 28.57 -8.92 -9.08
CA ASP A 157 29.60 -8.45 -10.01
C ASP A 157 29.56 -6.93 -10.18
N PHE A 158 28.36 -6.33 -10.12
CA PHE A 158 28.20 -4.88 -10.09
C PHE A 158 28.90 -4.27 -8.83
N LEU A 159 28.76 -4.88 -7.65
CA LEU A 159 29.42 -4.41 -6.43
C LEU A 159 30.95 -4.43 -6.53
N LYS A 160 31.54 -5.37 -7.28
CA LYS A 160 32.99 -5.40 -7.51
C LYS A 160 33.52 -4.12 -8.18
N LEU A 161 32.68 -3.44 -8.98
CA LEU A 161 33.05 -2.15 -9.58
C LEU A 161 33.24 -1.04 -8.52
N GLY A 162 32.59 -1.17 -7.38
CA GLY A 162 32.70 -0.26 -6.23
C GLY A 162 33.58 -0.79 -5.10
N GLU A 163 34.16 -1.99 -5.26
CA GLU A 163 35.05 -2.60 -4.27
C GLU A 163 36.29 -1.71 -4.03
N ASN A 164 36.74 -1.66 -2.78
CA ASN A 164 37.83 -0.76 -2.35
C ASN A 164 37.51 0.75 -2.50
N LEU A 165 36.26 1.11 -2.78
CA LEU A 165 35.74 2.48 -2.83
C LEU A 165 36.60 3.44 -3.70
N PRO A 166 36.84 3.14 -4.98
CA PRO A 166 37.83 3.84 -5.82
C PRO A 166 37.50 5.32 -6.05
N ARG A 167 36.23 5.74 -5.84
CA ARG A 167 35.74 7.11 -6.04
C ARG A 167 35.12 7.72 -4.79
N GLN A 168 35.46 7.23 -3.60
CA GLN A 168 34.82 7.65 -2.35
C GLN A 168 34.91 9.15 -2.09
N THR A 169 36.07 9.77 -2.37
CA THR A 169 36.24 11.23 -2.22
C THR A 169 35.29 12.03 -3.12
N GLU A 170 34.95 11.48 -4.30
CA GLU A 170 33.97 12.11 -5.19
C GLU A 170 32.55 11.95 -4.66
N VAL A 171 32.20 10.76 -4.13
CA VAL A 171 30.92 10.52 -3.46
C VAL A 171 30.72 11.52 -2.33
N GLU A 172 31.71 11.70 -1.46
CA GLU A 172 31.65 12.65 -0.33
C GLU A 172 31.47 14.09 -0.81
N LYS A 173 32.15 14.52 -1.85
CA LYS A 173 31.94 15.84 -2.46
C LYS A 173 30.53 16.04 -3.01
N LEU A 174 29.96 15.01 -3.62
CA LEU A 174 28.58 15.05 -4.12
C LEU A 174 27.56 15.13 -2.97
N GLN A 175 27.81 14.40 -1.88
CA GLN A 175 26.99 14.47 -0.67
C GLN A 175 27.05 15.86 0.00
N ASP A 176 28.21 16.48 0.05
CA ASP A 176 28.39 17.86 0.58
C ASP A 176 27.66 18.90 -0.28
N GLN A 177 27.43 18.64 -1.56
CA GLN A 177 26.71 19.49 -2.51
C GLN A 177 25.21 19.18 -2.60
N ALA A 178 24.74 18.14 -1.89
CA ALA A 178 23.35 17.74 -1.93
C ALA A 178 22.44 18.82 -1.33
N ASN A 179 21.26 18.99 -1.91
CA ASN A 179 20.30 19.99 -1.47
C ASN A 179 18.86 19.46 -1.51
N ASP A 180 17.97 20.16 -0.83
CA ASP A 180 16.55 19.75 -0.69
C ASP A 180 15.77 19.74 -2.02
N ASP A 181 16.25 20.44 -3.04
CA ASP A 181 15.62 20.48 -4.36
C ASP A 181 16.04 19.32 -5.27
N ASP A 182 17.09 18.57 -4.90
CA ASP A 182 17.46 17.35 -5.61
C ASP A 182 16.29 16.39 -5.65
N ILE A 183 16.00 15.87 -6.84
CA ILE A 183 14.97 14.85 -7.02
C ILE A 183 15.51 13.54 -6.42
N ALA A 184 14.75 12.95 -5.50
CA ALA A 184 15.06 11.64 -4.94
C ALA A 184 14.43 10.51 -5.77
N ASN A 185 13.13 10.68 -6.09
CA ASN A 185 12.36 9.68 -6.83
C ASN A 185 11.44 10.32 -7.88
N ILE A 186 11.15 9.53 -8.92
CA ILE A 186 10.02 9.76 -9.81
C ILE A 186 9.14 8.53 -9.72
N LEU A 187 7.97 8.66 -9.08
CA LEU A 187 7.04 7.55 -8.89
C LEU A 187 5.95 7.57 -9.97
N TYR A 188 5.94 6.56 -10.85
CA TYR A 188 4.93 6.44 -11.88
C TYR A 188 3.63 5.88 -11.31
N THR A 189 2.57 6.68 -11.36
CA THR A 189 1.22 6.28 -10.94
C THR A 189 0.38 5.90 -12.15
N SER A 190 -0.33 4.78 -12.06
CA SER A 190 -1.31 4.40 -13.07
C SER A 190 -2.56 5.27 -12.92
N GLY A 191 -2.66 6.30 -13.74
CA GLY A 191 -3.90 7.09 -13.83
C GLY A 191 -5.07 6.21 -14.28
N THR A 192 -6.28 6.44 -13.73
CA THR A 192 -7.51 5.74 -14.17
C THR A 192 -7.89 6.09 -15.61
N THR A 193 -7.28 7.11 -16.21
CA THR A 193 -7.70 7.73 -17.49
C THR A 193 -6.65 7.72 -18.60
N GLY A 194 -5.48 7.09 -18.43
CA GLY A 194 -4.45 7.17 -19.48
C GLY A 194 -3.08 6.66 -19.08
N ASP A 195 -2.04 7.14 -19.76
CA ASP A 195 -0.65 6.78 -19.53
C ASP A 195 -0.19 7.09 -18.10
N SER A 196 0.73 6.28 -17.59
CA SER A 196 1.35 6.48 -16.27
C SER A 196 2.03 7.85 -16.20
N LYS A 197 1.92 8.51 -15.04
CA LYS A 197 2.49 9.84 -14.79
C LYS A 197 3.56 9.74 -13.71
N GLY A 198 4.76 10.24 -13.97
CA GLY A 198 5.85 10.25 -13.02
C GLY A 198 5.72 11.42 -12.03
N VAL A 199 5.38 11.16 -10.80
CA VAL A 199 5.32 12.16 -9.72
C VAL A 199 6.73 12.47 -9.25
N ILE A 200 7.14 13.75 -9.29
CA ILE A 200 8.46 14.20 -8.84
C ILE A 200 8.45 14.36 -7.31
N LEU A 201 9.38 13.70 -6.65
CA LEU A 201 9.59 13.80 -5.20
C LEU A 201 11.03 14.15 -4.88
N THR A 202 11.23 15.24 -4.11
CA THR A 202 12.57 15.75 -3.73
C THR A 202 13.01 15.26 -2.36
N HIS A 203 14.31 15.36 -2.07
CA HIS A 203 14.85 15.04 -0.76
C HIS A 203 14.27 15.92 0.34
N GLY A 204 14.06 17.22 0.08
CA GLY A 204 13.43 18.14 1.02
C GLY A 204 12.00 17.76 1.37
N GLN A 205 11.22 17.25 0.39
CA GLN A 205 9.88 16.73 0.65
C GLN A 205 9.91 15.50 1.56
N TYR A 206 10.84 14.55 1.34
CA TYR A 206 11.05 13.43 2.25
C TYR A 206 11.40 13.88 3.65
N HIS A 207 12.33 14.83 3.79
CA HIS A 207 12.73 15.35 5.10
C HIS A 207 11.54 16.00 5.83
N ALA A 208 10.78 16.85 5.15
CA ALA A 208 9.55 17.44 5.71
C ALA A 208 8.54 16.38 6.16
N ALA A 209 8.34 15.35 5.35
CA ALA A 209 7.43 14.25 5.67
C ALA A 209 7.93 13.44 6.89
N MET A 210 9.23 13.17 7.02
CA MET A 210 9.78 12.47 8.19
C MET A 210 9.56 13.25 9.48
N ILE A 211 9.75 14.57 9.46
CA ILE A 211 9.49 15.43 10.62
C ILE A 211 8.00 15.41 11.00
N ALA A 212 7.12 15.61 10.02
CA ALA A 212 5.68 15.68 10.27
C ALA A 212 5.12 14.32 10.76
N ASN A 213 5.43 13.23 10.06
CA ASN A 213 4.95 11.90 10.44
C ASN A 213 5.54 11.40 11.77
N GLY A 214 6.79 11.72 12.07
CA GLY A 214 7.42 11.35 13.35
C GLY A 214 6.76 11.97 14.59
N LYS A 215 5.90 12.98 14.41
CA LYS A 215 5.08 13.56 15.49
C LYS A 215 3.75 12.82 15.68
N CYS A 216 3.19 12.25 14.62
CA CYS A 216 1.91 11.56 14.64
C CYS A 216 2.07 10.06 14.95
N VAL A 217 3.15 9.45 14.43
CA VAL A 217 3.38 8.02 14.52
C VAL A 217 4.66 7.76 15.34
N PRO A 218 4.54 7.26 16.57
CA PRO A 218 5.64 7.19 17.53
C PRO A 218 6.58 6.00 17.30
N VAL A 219 7.19 5.91 16.12
CA VAL A 219 8.24 4.93 15.82
C VAL A 219 9.52 5.28 16.57
N THR A 220 10.15 4.28 17.14
CA THR A 220 11.41 4.41 17.88
C THR A 220 12.48 3.46 17.33
N GLU A 221 13.73 3.67 17.77
CA GLU A 221 14.83 2.76 17.44
C GLU A 221 14.69 1.34 18.04
N LYS A 222 13.70 1.10 18.92
CA LYS A 222 13.42 -0.22 19.50
C LYS A 222 12.44 -1.03 18.67
N ASP A 223 11.83 -0.41 17.68
CA ASP A 223 10.80 -1.04 16.88
C ASP A 223 11.37 -1.99 15.83
N ARG A 224 10.61 -3.04 15.56
CA ARG A 224 10.81 -4.02 14.50
C ARG A 224 9.65 -3.91 13.54
N ILE A 225 9.92 -3.38 12.36
CA ILE A 225 8.89 -2.94 11.41
C ILE A 225 8.77 -3.98 10.29
N MET A 226 7.59 -4.56 10.12
CA MET A 226 7.29 -5.38 8.94
C MET A 226 7.04 -4.50 7.72
N ASN A 227 7.83 -4.69 6.67
CA ASN A 227 7.64 -4.09 5.35
C ASN A 227 7.18 -5.16 4.36
N PHE A 228 5.92 -5.12 3.92
CA PHE A 228 5.36 -6.10 3.00
C PHE A 228 4.59 -5.50 1.82
N LEU A 229 4.19 -4.25 1.92
CA LEU A 229 3.63 -3.53 0.77
C LEU A 229 4.77 -3.13 -0.18
N PRO A 230 4.52 -2.95 -1.49
CA PRO A 230 5.60 -2.64 -2.43
C PRO A 230 6.31 -1.31 -2.14
N TYR A 231 7.64 -1.30 -2.09
CA TYR A 231 8.44 -0.07 -2.00
C TYR A 231 8.25 0.88 -3.19
N THR A 232 7.64 0.38 -4.26
CA THR A 232 7.22 1.19 -5.41
C THR A 232 6.07 2.12 -5.06
N HIS A 233 5.24 1.77 -4.06
CA HIS A 233 4.14 2.60 -3.62
C HIS A 233 4.60 3.57 -2.52
N ILE A 234 4.19 4.85 -2.65
CA ILE A 234 4.64 5.90 -1.73
C ILE A 234 4.33 5.63 -0.26
N PHE A 235 3.23 4.96 0.05
CA PHE A 235 2.84 4.65 1.42
C PHE A 235 3.89 3.77 2.12
N GLU A 236 4.29 2.65 1.49
CA GLU A 236 5.33 1.78 2.04
C GLU A 236 6.71 2.42 1.98
N ARG A 237 7.02 3.12 0.88
CA ARG A 237 8.30 3.82 0.72
C ARG A 237 8.48 4.90 1.80
N GLY A 238 7.50 5.75 2.01
CA GLY A 238 7.53 6.78 3.05
C GLY A 238 7.64 6.17 4.44
N TRP A 239 6.90 5.08 4.69
CA TRP A 239 6.95 4.33 5.93
C TRP A 239 8.33 3.72 6.19
N ALA A 240 8.91 3.02 5.21
CA ALA A 240 10.25 2.44 5.30
C ALA A 240 11.33 3.50 5.59
N ILE A 241 11.29 4.64 4.89
CA ILE A 241 12.23 5.74 5.11
C ILE A 241 12.05 6.34 6.51
N LEU A 242 10.81 6.53 7.00
CA LEU A 242 10.55 6.98 8.37
C LEU A 242 11.17 6.02 9.40
N CYS A 243 11.02 4.72 9.19
CA CYS A 243 11.59 3.69 10.06
C CYS A 243 13.12 3.77 10.12
N LEU A 244 13.78 3.92 8.98
CA LEU A 244 15.23 4.10 8.91
C LEU A 244 15.66 5.44 9.51
N TYR A 245 14.90 6.50 9.29
CA TYR A 245 15.16 7.83 9.88
C TYR A 245 15.11 7.80 11.42
N THR A 246 14.20 7.02 11.99
CA THR A 246 14.12 6.84 13.46
C THR A 246 15.11 5.82 14.01
N GLY A 247 15.71 5.01 13.14
CA GLY A 247 16.68 3.97 13.50
C GLY A 247 16.04 2.65 13.89
N ALA A 248 14.80 2.39 13.51
CA ALA A 248 14.13 1.10 13.72
C ALA A 248 14.75 -0.02 12.86
N THR A 249 14.53 -1.28 13.27
CA THR A 249 14.90 -2.45 12.49
C THR A 249 13.79 -2.77 11.49
N MET A 250 14.11 -2.94 10.21
CA MET A 250 13.16 -3.31 9.17
C MET A 250 13.18 -4.81 8.89
N ILE A 251 12.02 -5.43 8.86
CA ILE A 251 11.80 -6.80 8.42
C ILE A 251 11.30 -6.73 6.97
N VAL A 252 12.15 -7.13 6.03
CA VAL A 252 11.86 -7.06 4.59
C VAL A 252 11.15 -8.33 4.16
N ASN A 253 9.86 -8.23 3.88
CA ASN A 253 9.05 -9.33 3.35
C ASN A 253 8.97 -9.20 1.82
N THR A 254 9.56 -10.14 1.09
CA THR A 254 9.69 -10.09 -0.36
C THR A 254 8.36 -10.34 -1.07
N HIS A 255 7.60 -11.31 -0.61
CA HIS A 255 6.32 -11.71 -1.23
C HIS A 255 5.13 -11.38 -0.32
N PRO A 256 4.27 -10.41 -0.69
CA PRO A 256 3.14 -9.98 0.15
C PRO A 256 2.20 -11.10 0.60
N GLN A 257 2.06 -12.17 -0.19
CA GLN A 257 1.24 -13.33 0.16
C GLN A 257 1.78 -14.13 1.36
N GLU A 258 3.06 -14.01 1.68
CA GLU A 258 3.71 -14.72 2.80
C GLU A 258 3.69 -13.93 4.11
N VAL A 259 3.13 -12.70 4.10
CA VAL A 259 3.17 -11.78 5.25
C VAL A 259 2.65 -12.40 6.54
N GLN A 260 1.61 -13.26 6.48
CA GLN A 260 1.05 -13.91 7.67
C GLN A 260 2.05 -14.87 8.33
N GLN A 261 2.80 -15.65 7.53
CA GLN A 261 3.85 -16.50 8.02
C GLN A 261 5.01 -15.66 8.57
N SER A 262 5.44 -14.65 7.82
CA SER A 262 6.51 -13.74 8.22
C SER A 262 6.22 -13.04 9.56
N MET A 263 4.97 -12.59 9.79
CA MET A 263 4.58 -12.01 11.08
C MET A 263 4.72 -13.01 12.24
N ARG A 264 4.30 -14.26 12.04
CA ARG A 264 4.40 -15.32 13.06
C ARG A 264 5.84 -15.71 13.39
N GLU A 265 6.75 -15.59 12.41
CA GLU A 265 8.15 -15.95 12.57
C GLU A 265 9.00 -14.80 13.13
N THR A 266 8.64 -13.56 12.83
CA THR A 266 9.46 -12.38 13.16
C THR A 266 8.88 -11.48 14.25
N HIS A 267 7.61 -11.65 14.60
CA HIS A 267 6.92 -10.93 15.68
C HIS A 267 7.13 -9.41 15.64
N PRO A 268 6.67 -8.70 14.57
CA PRO A 268 6.88 -7.27 14.42
C PRO A 268 6.17 -6.46 15.52
N THR A 269 6.73 -5.27 15.83
CA THR A 269 6.13 -4.33 16.80
C THR A 269 5.16 -3.36 16.16
N CYS A 270 5.29 -3.11 14.87
CA CYS A 270 4.36 -2.34 14.05
C CYS A 270 4.54 -2.65 12.56
N MET A 271 3.55 -2.29 11.77
CA MET A 271 3.57 -2.42 10.31
C MET A 271 2.55 -1.49 9.66
N SER A 272 2.85 -1.01 8.48
CA SER A 272 1.84 -0.39 7.61
C SER A 272 0.90 -1.45 7.04
N ALA A 273 -0.35 -1.11 6.81
CA ALA A 273 -1.31 -2.03 6.20
C ALA A 273 -2.29 -1.30 5.29
N VAL A 274 -2.91 -2.04 4.39
CA VAL A 274 -4.03 -1.56 3.58
C VAL A 274 -5.35 -2.13 4.13
N PRO A 275 -6.51 -1.50 3.90
CA PRO A 275 -7.80 -1.98 4.41
C PRO A 275 -8.07 -3.46 4.09
N ARG A 276 -7.71 -3.92 2.89
CA ARG A 276 -7.88 -5.32 2.47
C ARG A 276 -7.14 -6.33 3.36
N PHE A 277 -6.01 -5.95 3.93
CA PHE A 277 -5.32 -6.78 4.91
C PHE A 277 -6.20 -7.03 6.15
N TRP A 278 -6.79 -5.96 6.68
CA TRP A 278 -7.65 -6.04 7.87
C TRP A 278 -8.98 -6.75 7.62
N GLU A 279 -9.55 -6.60 6.43
CA GLU A 279 -10.72 -7.37 5.99
C GLU A 279 -10.41 -8.87 6.00
N LYS A 280 -9.23 -9.28 5.48
CA LYS A 280 -8.79 -10.69 5.53
C LYS A 280 -8.55 -11.17 6.95
N VAL A 281 -7.95 -10.33 7.80
CA VAL A 281 -7.78 -10.64 9.25
C VAL A 281 -9.14 -10.86 9.90
N TYR A 282 -10.08 -9.95 9.68
CA TYR A 282 -11.46 -10.08 10.19
C TYR A 282 -12.10 -11.39 9.74
N MET A 283 -12.10 -11.67 8.43
CA MET A 283 -12.70 -12.89 7.88
C MET A 283 -12.05 -14.15 8.46
N GLY A 284 -10.71 -14.20 8.55
CA GLY A 284 -10.00 -15.35 9.10
C GLY A 284 -10.26 -15.59 10.59
N VAL A 285 -10.38 -14.53 11.39
CA VAL A 285 -10.75 -14.63 12.80
C VAL A 285 -12.19 -15.11 12.94
N MET A 286 -13.13 -14.54 12.19
CA MET A 286 -14.55 -14.91 12.27
C MET A 286 -14.78 -16.35 11.80
N ASP A 287 -14.11 -16.79 10.74
CA ASP A 287 -14.19 -18.17 10.26
C ASP A 287 -13.75 -19.18 11.35
N LYS A 288 -12.62 -18.92 12.00
CA LYS A 288 -12.17 -19.76 13.14
C LYS A 288 -13.17 -19.77 14.29
N ILE A 289 -13.80 -18.64 14.57
CA ILE A 289 -14.81 -18.55 15.63
C ILE A 289 -16.09 -19.28 15.25
N ASP A 290 -16.50 -19.27 14.00
CA ASP A 290 -17.69 -19.98 13.53
C ASP A 290 -17.51 -21.51 13.64
N HIS A 291 -16.29 -22.01 13.47
CA HIS A 291 -15.94 -23.42 13.67
C HIS A 291 -15.64 -23.81 15.13
N ALA A 292 -15.57 -22.82 16.04
CA ALA A 292 -15.32 -23.06 17.46
C ALA A 292 -16.58 -23.58 18.21
N SER A 293 -16.37 -24.10 19.43
CA SER A 293 -17.48 -24.53 20.28
C SER A 293 -18.45 -23.38 20.59
N ALA A 294 -19.71 -23.72 20.88
CA ALA A 294 -20.74 -22.72 21.20
C ALA A 294 -20.34 -21.82 22.40
N MET A 295 -19.60 -22.37 23.37
CA MET A 295 -19.08 -21.61 24.52
C MET A 295 -18.02 -20.61 24.08
N GLN A 296 -17.05 -21.03 23.26
CA GLN A 296 -15.98 -20.15 22.73
C GLN A 296 -16.57 -19.04 21.85
N ARG A 297 -17.53 -19.36 20.98
CA ARG A 297 -18.25 -18.33 20.20
C ARG A 297 -18.95 -17.30 21.07
N ARG A 298 -19.66 -17.75 22.12
CA ARG A 298 -20.34 -16.83 23.04
C ARG A 298 -19.34 -15.95 23.79
N LEU A 299 -18.24 -16.54 24.29
CA LEU A 299 -17.18 -15.80 24.97
C LEU A 299 -16.55 -14.74 24.06
N PHE A 300 -16.21 -15.12 22.82
CA PHE A 300 -15.61 -14.18 21.86
C PHE A 300 -16.56 -13.03 21.49
N LYS A 301 -17.83 -13.32 21.23
CA LYS A 301 -18.85 -12.28 20.97
C LYS A 301 -19.01 -11.33 22.14
N HIS A 302 -19.01 -11.86 23.37
CA HIS A 302 -19.04 -11.05 24.59
C HIS A 302 -17.78 -10.18 24.69
N ALA A 303 -16.58 -10.76 24.48
CA ALA A 303 -15.33 -10.02 24.49
C ALA A 303 -15.32 -8.88 23.46
N LEU A 304 -15.77 -9.12 22.23
CA LEU A 304 -15.90 -8.07 21.20
C LEU A 304 -16.84 -6.94 21.66
N SER A 305 -17.97 -7.27 22.27
CA SER A 305 -18.90 -6.25 22.79
C SER A 305 -18.26 -5.39 23.88
N VAL A 306 -17.51 -6.03 24.80
CA VAL A 306 -16.77 -5.32 25.86
C VAL A 306 -15.65 -4.46 25.27
N GLY A 307 -14.86 -5.02 24.33
CA GLY A 307 -13.79 -4.29 23.64
C GLY A 307 -14.31 -3.08 22.85
N ARG A 308 -15.41 -3.26 22.11
CA ARG A 308 -16.07 -2.15 21.40
C ARG A 308 -16.52 -1.05 22.35
N ARG A 309 -17.21 -1.40 23.44
CA ARG A 309 -17.64 -0.41 24.43
C ARG A 309 -16.44 0.32 25.03
N HIS A 310 -15.40 -0.40 25.45
CA HIS A 310 -14.21 0.18 26.07
C HIS A 310 -13.46 1.11 25.11
N ASN A 311 -13.12 0.63 23.90
CA ASN A 311 -12.23 1.35 22.98
C ASN A 311 -12.99 2.36 22.10
N ILE A 312 -14.19 2.01 21.59
CA ILE A 312 -14.94 2.87 20.65
C ILE A 312 -15.92 3.81 21.35
N GLU A 313 -16.63 3.36 22.41
CA GLU A 313 -17.61 4.25 23.05
C GLU A 313 -16.99 5.19 24.08
N TYR A 314 -15.80 4.84 24.61
CA TYR A 314 -15.10 5.65 25.60
C TYR A 314 -13.76 6.19 25.10
N LEU A 315 -12.75 5.34 24.84
CA LEU A 315 -11.38 5.81 24.57
C LEU A 315 -11.28 6.65 23.29
N SER A 316 -11.91 6.23 22.19
CA SER A 316 -11.90 7.02 20.95
C SER A 316 -12.50 8.43 21.13
N LYS A 317 -13.37 8.61 22.11
CA LYS A 317 -14.00 9.91 22.45
C LYS A 317 -13.26 10.66 23.54
N GLY A 318 -12.05 10.24 23.91
CA GLY A 318 -11.29 10.85 25.00
C GLY A 318 -11.90 10.67 26.39
N LYS A 319 -12.85 9.73 26.57
CA LYS A 319 -13.53 9.47 27.82
C LYS A 319 -12.91 8.31 28.58
N LYS A 320 -12.84 8.40 29.89
CA LYS A 320 -12.43 7.27 30.74
C LYS A 320 -13.57 6.26 30.87
N PRO A 321 -13.35 4.97 30.58
CA PRO A 321 -14.36 3.95 30.79
C PRO A 321 -14.64 3.76 32.29
N PRO A 322 -15.87 3.33 32.69
CA PRO A 322 -16.15 2.90 34.06
C PRO A 322 -15.16 1.83 34.53
N ILE A 323 -14.80 1.86 35.80
CA ILE A 323 -13.77 0.95 36.36
C ILE A 323 -14.13 -0.52 36.16
N THR A 324 -15.39 -0.89 36.27
CA THR A 324 -15.88 -2.26 36.02
C THR A 324 -15.69 -2.69 34.58
N LEU A 325 -16.01 -1.82 33.60
CA LEU A 325 -15.77 -2.08 32.18
C LEU A 325 -14.29 -2.18 31.87
N HIS A 326 -13.46 -1.33 32.48
CA HIS A 326 -12.02 -1.38 32.28
C HIS A 326 -11.40 -2.69 32.82
N LEU A 327 -11.77 -3.12 34.01
CA LEU A 327 -11.29 -4.39 34.58
C LEU A 327 -11.76 -5.60 33.76
N GLU A 328 -13.00 -5.59 33.29
CA GLU A 328 -13.54 -6.65 32.44
C GLU A 328 -12.79 -6.69 31.10
N TYR A 329 -12.54 -5.54 30.47
CA TYR A 329 -11.76 -5.44 29.24
C TYR A 329 -10.33 -5.98 29.45
N GLU A 330 -9.63 -5.56 30.51
CA GLU A 330 -8.27 -6.02 30.79
C GLU A 330 -8.18 -7.55 30.97
N MET A 331 -9.18 -8.14 31.65
CA MET A 331 -9.27 -9.59 31.78
C MET A 331 -9.43 -10.28 30.41
N LEU A 332 -10.36 -9.79 29.58
CA LEU A 332 -10.63 -10.35 28.25
C LEU A 332 -9.48 -10.08 27.28
N ASN A 333 -8.82 -8.93 27.41
CA ASN A 333 -7.65 -8.58 26.63
C ASN A 333 -6.48 -9.56 26.87
N ARG A 334 -6.25 -9.94 28.14
CA ARG A 334 -5.18 -10.88 28.51
C ARG A 334 -5.52 -12.34 28.20
N THR A 335 -6.79 -12.70 28.14
CA THR A 335 -7.23 -14.11 27.98
C THR A 335 -7.73 -14.44 26.58
N VAL A 336 -8.54 -13.57 25.96
CA VAL A 336 -9.15 -13.82 24.65
C VAL A 336 -8.39 -13.11 23.53
N PHE A 337 -8.20 -11.79 23.64
CA PHE A 337 -7.60 -11.03 22.56
C PHE A 337 -6.09 -11.26 22.42
N SER A 338 -5.38 -11.57 23.50
CA SER A 338 -3.97 -11.99 23.43
C SER A 338 -3.78 -13.24 22.59
N LEU A 339 -4.71 -14.20 22.65
CA LEU A 339 -4.65 -15.41 21.83
C LEU A 339 -4.86 -15.08 20.34
N VAL A 340 -5.80 -14.17 20.04
CA VAL A 340 -6.02 -13.71 18.66
C VAL A 340 -4.76 -13.03 18.11
N ARG A 341 -4.18 -12.10 18.87
CA ARG A 341 -2.96 -11.40 18.44
C ARG A 341 -1.77 -12.35 18.26
N LYS A 342 -1.61 -13.34 19.16
CA LYS A 342 -0.57 -14.36 19.06
C LYS A 342 -0.75 -15.22 17.81
N GLU A 343 -1.98 -15.62 17.50
CA GLU A 343 -2.28 -16.40 16.29
C GLU A 343 -1.95 -15.61 15.00
N LEU A 344 -2.05 -14.29 15.05
CA LEU A 344 -1.67 -13.40 13.96
C LEU A 344 -0.17 -13.09 13.91
N GLY A 345 0.61 -13.39 14.98
CA GLY A 345 2.00 -12.96 15.13
C GLY A 345 2.14 -11.47 15.49
N LEU A 346 1.10 -10.88 16.07
CA LEU A 346 1.01 -9.45 16.39
C LEU A 346 0.94 -9.17 17.90
N GLU A 347 1.37 -10.13 18.74
CA GLU A 347 1.35 -9.99 20.19
C GLU A 347 2.26 -8.87 20.73
N ASN A 348 3.32 -8.53 19.98
CA ASN A 348 4.25 -7.47 20.33
C ASN A 348 3.90 -6.13 19.64
N ALA A 349 2.90 -6.15 18.75
CA ALA A 349 2.56 -4.98 17.97
C ALA A 349 1.71 -3.99 18.74
N HIS A 350 1.98 -2.69 18.57
CA HIS A 350 1.35 -1.63 19.33
C HIS A 350 0.60 -0.61 18.47
N PHE A 351 0.87 -0.48 17.16
CA PHE A 351 0.08 0.34 16.24
C PHE A 351 0.28 -0.06 14.77
N PHE A 352 -0.67 0.38 13.92
CA PHE A 352 -0.74 0.00 12.51
C PHE A 352 -1.22 1.17 11.64
N PRO A 353 -0.32 1.92 11.00
CA PRO A 353 -0.72 2.88 9.97
C PRO A 353 -1.50 2.17 8.86
N THR A 354 -2.69 2.66 8.56
CA THR A 354 -3.59 2.05 7.58
C THR A 354 -4.11 3.12 6.61
N ALA A 355 -3.82 2.95 5.32
CA ALA A 355 -4.16 3.92 4.28
C ALA A 355 -4.26 3.27 2.89
N GLY A 356 -4.44 4.08 1.83
CA GLY A 356 -4.41 3.67 0.43
C GLY A 356 -5.77 3.32 -0.17
N ALA A 357 -6.78 3.08 0.65
CA ALA A 357 -8.20 2.94 0.27
C ALA A 357 -9.09 3.29 1.46
N ALA A 358 -10.40 3.41 1.24
CA ALA A 358 -11.35 3.65 2.31
C ALA A 358 -11.38 2.45 3.29
N VAL A 359 -11.31 2.75 4.60
CA VAL A 359 -11.48 1.76 5.67
C VAL A 359 -12.95 1.64 6.00
N SER A 360 -13.46 0.42 6.03
CA SER A 360 -14.82 0.18 6.53
C SER A 360 -14.87 0.45 8.04
N ALA A 361 -15.80 1.29 8.49
CA ALA A 361 -16.00 1.60 9.91
C ALA A 361 -16.15 0.32 10.76
N PHE A 362 -16.79 -0.70 10.21
CA PHE A 362 -16.96 -1.98 10.87
C PHE A 362 -15.62 -2.72 11.10
N VAL A 363 -14.72 -2.70 10.12
CA VAL A 363 -13.39 -3.32 10.23
C VAL A 363 -12.52 -2.53 11.19
N GLU A 364 -12.58 -1.19 11.15
CA GLU A 364 -11.89 -0.31 12.08
C GLU A 364 -12.32 -0.57 13.52
N GLU A 365 -13.65 -0.58 13.78
CA GLU A 365 -14.21 -0.93 15.10
C GLU A 365 -13.76 -2.32 15.58
N PHE A 366 -13.73 -3.32 14.69
CA PHE A 366 -13.27 -4.66 15.01
C PHE A 366 -11.82 -4.68 15.47
N VAL A 367 -10.92 -4.06 14.69
CA VAL A 367 -9.47 -4.03 14.98
C VAL A 367 -9.20 -3.37 16.32
N HIS A 368 -9.84 -2.22 16.59
CA HIS A 368 -9.73 -1.56 17.89
C HIS A 368 -10.34 -2.39 19.02
N SER A 369 -11.47 -3.08 18.77
CA SER A 369 -12.13 -3.92 19.80
C SER A 369 -11.26 -5.07 20.28
N ILE A 370 -10.42 -5.65 19.41
CA ILE A 370 -9.49 -6.73 19.79
C ILE A 370 -8.15 -6.20 20.35
N GLY A 371 -8.06 -4.90 20.64
CA GLY A 371 -6.90 -4.26 21.26
C GLY A 371 -5.73 -4.02 20.33
N LEU A 372 -5.96 -3.87 19.02
CA LEU A 372 -4.99 -3.41 18.04
C LEU A 372 -5.27 -1.94 17.70
N ASN A 373 -4.24 -1.09 17.71
CA ASN A 373 -4.40 0.33 17.43
C ASN A 373 -4.18 0.60 15.94
N MET A 374 -5.26 0.72 15.18
CA MET A 374 -5.21 1.17 13.80
C MET A 374 -5.04 2.70 13.80
N ILE A 375 -4.14 3.20 12.98
CA ILE A 375 -3.97 4.63 12.69
C ILE A 375 -4.43 4.85 11.26
N VAL A 376 -5.69 5.28 11.11
CA VAL A 376 -6.24 5.55 9.79
C VAL A 376 -5.64 6.84 9.26
N GLY A 377 -5.22 6.84 7.98
CA GLY A 377 -4.63 8.00 7.35
C GLY A 377 -5.02 8.17 5.89
N TYR A 378 -4.86 9.38 5.39
CA TYR A 378 -5.08 9.77 4.00
C TYR A 378 -3.84 10.43 3.41
N GLY A 379 -3.62 10.14 2.14
CA GLY A 379 -2.62 10.82 1.34
C GLY A 379 -2.50 10.25 -0.06
N LEU A 380 -1.61 10.86 -0.81
CA LEU A 380 -1.40 10.64 -2.24
C LEU A 380 0.09 10.47 -2.52
N THR A 381 0.44 9.96 -3.69
CA THR A 381 1.83 10.01 -4.16
C THR A 381 2.31 11.46 -4.24
N GLU A 382 1.45 12.35 -4.70
CA GLU A 382 1.71 13.78 -4.88
C GLU A 382 1.85 14.55 -3.55
N SER A 383 1.44 13.98 -2.40
CA SER A 383 1.62 14.55 -1.06
C SER A 383 2.69 13.84 -0.24
N LEU A 384 3.49 12.99 -0.85
CA LEU A 384 4.49 12.14 -0.21
C LEU A 384 3.88 11.34 0.96
N ALA A 385 2.86 10.55 0.67
CA ALA A 385 2.07 9.66 1.49
C ALA A 385 1.03 10.34 2.39
N THR A 386 1.39 11.19 3.33
CA THR A 386 0.48 11.59 4.41
C THR A 386 0.01 13.04 4.29
N VAL A 387 -1.30 13.24 4.39
CA VAL A 387 -1.99 14.53 4.55
C VAL A 387 -2.60 14.63 5.94
N SER A 388 -3.24 13.53 6.37
CA SER A 388 -3.86 13.42 7.69
C SER A 388 -3.73 11.99 8.22
N CYS A 389 -3.75 11.83 9.52
CA CYS A 389 -3.85 10.53 10.18
C CYS A 389 -4.34 10.69 11.63
N ASP A 390 -4.88 9.60 12.19
CA ASP A 390 -5.13 9.54 13.62
C ASP A 390 -3.82 9.64 14.40
N HIS A 391 -3.87 10.23 15.58
CA HIS A 391 -2.73 10.31 16.49
C HIS A 391 -2.88 9.27 17.61
N LEU A 392 -1.86 8.43 17.78
CA LEU A 392 -1.92 7.37 18.78
C LEU A 392 -2.11 7.94 20.20
N GLY A 393 -3.15 7.47 20.90
CA GLY A 393 -3.48 7.90 22.25
C GLY A 393 -4.35 9.17 22.34
N GLU A 394 -4.67 9.79 21.21
CA GLU A 394 -5.61 10.91 21.13
C GLU A 394 -7.02 10.43 20.73
N PRO A 395 -8.06 11.23 21.01
CA PRO A 395 -9.40 10.96 20.52
C PRO A 395 -9.45 10.95 18.99
N TYR A 396 -10.27 10.06 18.43
CA TYR A 396 -10.51 9.94 16.99
C TYR A 396 -11.97 9.57 16.71
N THR A 397 -12.42 9.85 15.49
CA THR A 397 -13.77 9.51 15.03
C THR A 397 -13.70 8.38 14.01
N VAL A 398 -14.31 7.23 14.30
CA VAL A 398 -14.43 6.13 13.34
C VAL A 398 -15.00 6.61 12.01
N GLY A 399 -14.32 6.31 10.91
CA GLY A 399 -14.67 6.76 9.57
C GLY A 399 -14.07 8.11 9.16
N SER A 400 -13.34 8.80 10.05
CA SER A 400 -12.45 9.90 9.66
C SER A 400 -11.15 9.35 9.08
N VAL A 401 -10.35 10.21 8.46
CA VAL A 401 -8.96 9.91 8.09
C VAL A 401 -7.98 10.73 8.94
N GLY A 402 -8.42 11.07 10.13
CA GLY A 402 -7.65 11.72 11.18
C GLY A 402 -7.43 13.21 11.01
N GLN A 403 -6.55 13.74 11.85
CA GLN A 403 -6.15 15.13 11.92
C GLN A 403 -5.09 15.44 10.87
N LEU A 404 -4.99 16.70 10.43
CA LEU A 404 -3.96 17.13 9.48
C LEU A 404 -2.58 17.01 10.12
N ILE A 405 -1.60 16.52 9.34
CA ILE A 405 -0.21 16.52 9.79
C ILE A 405 0.37 17.94 9.76
N GLU A 406 1.38 18.19 10.56
CA GLU A 406 2.02 19.51 10.65
C GLU A 406 2.59 19.96 9.30
N GLY A 407 2.35 21.22 8.96
CA GLY A 407 2.85 21.87 7.75
C GLY A 407 1.96 21.68 6.52
N ILE A 408 0.88 20.88 6.60
CA ILE A 408 -0.11 20.76 5.53
C ILE A 408 -1.29 21.68 5.82
N ASP A 409 -1.63 22.49 4.82
CA ASP A 409 -2.83 23.32 4.79
C ASP A 409 -3.86 22.69 3.84
N VAL A 410 -5.10 22.57 4.30
CA VAL A 410 -6.21 21.96 3.58
C VAL A 410 -7.33 22.96 3.40
N LYS A 411 -7.77 23.14 2.15
CA LYS A 411 -8.93 23.93 1.77
C LYS A 411 -9.94 23.04 1.05
N ILE A 412 -11.21 23.21 1.34
CA ILE A 412 -12.28 22.52 0.61
C ILE A 412 -12.88 23.51 -0.39
N SER A 413 -12.89 23.14 -1.68
CA SER A 413 -13.48 23.96 -2.73
C SER A 413 -15.01 24.01 -2.63
N ASP A 414 -15.64 24.90 -3.39
CA ASP A 414 -17.11 25.00 -3.46
C ASP A 414 -17.75 23.70 -4.00
N GLU A 415 -17.02 22.95 -4.85
CA GLU A 415 -17.43 21.63 -5.35
C GLU A 415 -17.13 20.49 -4.37
N GLY A 416 -16.52 20.79 -3.23
CA GLY A 416 -16.16 19.80 -2.20
C GLY A 416 -14.84 19.10 -2.46
N GLU A 417 -13.98 19.59 -3.38
CA GLU A 417 -12.64 19.06 -3.62
C GLU A 417 -11.69 19.41 -2.47
N ILE A 418 -10.90 18.43 -2.04
CA ILE A 418 -9.80 18.65 -1.10
C ILE A 418 -8.63 19.27 -1.87
N LEU A 419 -8.21 20.44 -1.43
CA LEU A 419 -7.08 21.19 -1.99
C LEU A 419 -5.97 21.25 -0.95
N LEU A 420 -4.70 20.99 -1.34
CA LEU A 420 -3.57 20.85 -0.44
C LEU A 420 -2.49 21.88 -0.71
N LYS A 421 -1.84 22.36 0.36
CA LYS A 421 -0.63 23.17 0.26
C LYS A 421 0.32 22.81 1.40
N GLY A 422 1.60 22.68 1.10
CA GLY A 422 2.59 22.34 2.13
C GLY A 422 3.90 21.83 1.56
N PRO A 423 4.90 21.61 2.43
CA PRO A 423 6.26 21.27 2.02
C PRO A 423 6.39 19.84 1.45
N THR A 424 5.41 18.96 1.65
CA THR A 424 5.42 17.57 1.14
C THR A 424 4.76 17.45 -0.24
N ILE A 425 4.11 18.52 -0.73
CA ILE A 425 3.38 18.50 -2.02
C ILE A 425 4.37 18.50 -3.19
N THR A 426 4.14 17.60 -4.15
CA THR A 426 4.96 17.48 -5.36
C THR A 426 5.13 18.79 -6.10
N LYS A 427 6.25 18.93 -6.82
CA LYS A 427 6.47 20.04 -7.75
C LYS A 427 5.79 19.82 -9.12
N GLY A 428 5.27 18.63 -9.38
CA GLY A 428 4.55 18.30 -10.61
C GLY A 428 4.87 16.92 -11.17
N TYR A 429 4.51 16.73 -12.42
CA TYR A 429 4.75 15.49 -13.17
C TYR A 429 5.94 15.62 -14.10
N TYR A 430 6.79 14.60 -14.10
CA TYR A 430 7.98 14.50 -14.94
C TYR A 430 7.60 14.50 -16.42
N ASN A 431 8.28 15.33 -17.21
CA ASN A 431 8.04 15.53 -18.65
C ASN A 431 6.58 15.92 -19.03
N ARG A 432 5.76 16.38 -18.09
CA ARG A 432 4.34 16.68 -18.30
C ARG A 432 3.96 18.06 -17.76
N GLU A 433 4.57 19.12 -18.31
CA GLU A 433 4.27 20.49 -17.91
C GLU A 433 2.80 20.87 -18.12
N ASP A 434 2.17 20.35 -19.17
CA ASP A 434 0.76 20.55 -19.49
C ASP A 434 -0.15 20.09 -18.34
N LEU A 435 0.11 18.91 -17.79
CA LEU A 435 -0.62 18.36 -16.65
C LEU A 435 -0.23 19.06 -15.34
N THR A 436 1.05 19.38 -15.18
CA THR A 436 1.54 20.07 -13.98
C THR A 436 0.84 21.41 -13.77
N ARG A 437 0.63 22.20 -14.83
CA ARG A 437 -0.11 23.46 -14.74
C ARG A 437 -1.56 23.31 -14.29
N GLN A 438 -2.19 22.18 -14.59
CA GLN A 438 -3.57 21.89 -14.21
C GLN A 438 -3.72 21.40 -12.77
N LEU A 439 -2.59 20.98 -12.15
CA LEU A 439 -2.61 20.44 -10.78
C LEU A 439 -2.83 21.51 -9.72
N PHE A 440 -2.53 22.76 -10.02
CA PHE A 440 -2.54 23.83 -9.03
C PHE A 440 -3.60 24.87 -9.33
N THR A 441 -4.22 25.37 -8.28
CA THR A 441 -5.10 26.53 -8.34
C THR A 441 -4.28 27.82 -8.51
N ALA A 442 -4.92 28.94 -8.84
CA ALA A 442 -4.25 30.23 -8.99
C ALA A 442 -3.57 30.72 -7.69
N ASP A 443 -4.07 30.31 -6.52
CA ASP A 443 -3.52 30.60 -5.19
C ASP A 443 -2.51 29.52 -4.70
N GLY A 444 -2.16 28.58 -5.59
CA GLY A 444 -1.07 27.62 -5.39
C GLY A 444 -1.44 26.38 -4.57
N TYR A 445 -2.72 26.05 -4.43
CA TYR A 445 -3.14 24.78 -3.85
C TYR A 445 -3.13 23.67 -4.89
N PHE A 446 -2.66 22.51 -4.48
CA PHE A 446 -2.70 21.28 -5.28
C PHE A 446 -4.12 20.70 -5.29
N ARG A 447 -4.63 20.32 -6.45
CA ARG A 447 -5.92 19.67 -6.67
C ARG A 447 -5.80 18.17 -6.52
N THR A 448 -6.41 17.60 -5.49
CA THR A 448 -6.32 16.15 -5.25
C THR A 448 -7.22 15.33 -6.17
N GLY A 449 -8.32 15.90 -6.62
CA GLY A 449 -9.41 15.19 -7.28
C GLY A 449 -10.25 14.33 -6.31
N ASP A 450 -9.98 14.40 -5.01
CA ASP A 450 -10.73 13.68 -3.96
C ASP A 450 -11.73 14.65 -3.31
N ALA A 451 -12.97 14.19 -3.10
CA ALA A 451 -13.99 14.94 -2.38
C ALA A 451 -13.95 14.62 -0.89
N GLY A 452 -14.17 15.65 -0.06
CA GLY A 452 -14.17 15.50 1.39
C GLY A 452 -14.65 16.73 2.13
N TYR A 453 -14.53 16.71 3.45
CA TYR A 453 -14.85 17.84 4.32
C TYR A 453 -14.08 17.77 5.63
N LEU A 454 -13.91 18.90 6.26
CA LEU A 454 -13.35 19.03 7.63
C LEU A 454 -14.49 19.14 8.64
N LYS A 455 -14.36 18.40 9.72
CA LYS A 455 -15.28 18.46 10.85
C LYS A 455 -14.52 18.20 12.16
N ASP A 456 -14.69 19.09 13.13
CA ASP A 456 -14.10 18.99 14.49
C ASP A 456 -12.55 18.79 14.47
N GLY A 457 -11.86 19.32 13.43
CA GLY A 457 -10.40 19.20 13.25
C GLY A 457 -9.96 17.94 12.53
N GLU A 458 -10.87 17.04 12.19
CA GLU A 458 -10.60 15.81 11.43
C GLU A 458 -11.05 15.94 9.98
N LEU A 459 -10.33 15.25 9.07
CA LEU A 459 -10.65 15.16 7.66
C LEU A 459 -11.49 13.91 7.39
N PHE A 460 -12.54 14.08 6.58
CA PHE A 460 -13.43 13.00 6.12
C PHE A 460 -13.39 12.92 4.60
N LEU A 461 -13.10 11.73 4.10
CA LEU A 461 -13.18 11.45 2.66
C LEU A 461 -14.59 11.02 2.26
N LYS A 462 -14.98 11.38 1.05
CA LYS A 462 -16.21 10.87 0.43
C LYS A 462 -15.86 9.88 -0.67
N GLU A 463 -15.35 10.38 -1.80
CA GLU A 463 -15.00 9.59 -2.97
C GLU A 463 -14.15 10.45 -3.90
N ARG A 464 -13.47 9.87 -4.88
CA ARG A 464 -12.90 10.64 -5.98
C ARG A 464 -13.98 11.32 -6.79
N ILE A 465 -13.79 12.61 -7.11
CA ILE A 465 -14.79 13.39 -7.85
C ILE A 465 -15.12 12.74 -9.20
N LYS A 466 -14.10 12.19 -9.88
CA LYS A 466 -14.26 11.48 -11.16
C LYS A 466 -14.86 10.08 -11.05
N ASP A 467 -14.83 9.49 -9.86
CA ASP A 467 -15.33 8.12 -9.59
C ASP A 467 -16.73 8.14 -8.96
N LEU A 468 -17.26 9.33 -8.62
CA LEU A 468 -18.66 9.49 -8.23
C LEU A 468 -19.57 9.20 -9.42
N PHE A 469 -20.43 8.21 -9.27
CA PHE A 469 -21.45 7.89 -10.27
C PHE A 469 -22.66 8.80 -10.10
N LYS A 470 -23.23 9.24 -11.23
CA LYS A 470 -24.50 9.92 -11.25
C LYS A 470 -25.54 9.02 -11.89
N THR A 471 -26.46 8.49 -11.09
CA THR A 471 -27.55 7.66 -11.60
C THR A 471 -28.42 8.46 -12.58
N SER A 472 -29.19 7.75 -13.43
CA SER A 472 -30.17 8.40 -14.34
C SER A 472 -31.20 9.26 -13.61
N ASN A 473 -31.41 9.02 -12.32
CA ASN A 473 -32.30 9.79 -11.44
C ASN A 473 -31.58 10.96 -10.73
N GLY A 474 -30.34 11.26 -11.12
CA GLY A 474 -29.56 12.38 -10.61
C GLY A 474 -28.96 12.21 -9.22
N LYS A 475 -29.02 11.01 -8.61
CA LYS A 475 -28.40 10.70 -7.33
C LYS A 475 -26.93 10.39 -7.51
N TYR A 476 -26.08 10.91 -6.60
CA TYR A 476 -24.66 10.58 -6.56
C TYR A 476 -24.44 9.31 -5.74
N ILE A 477 -23.64 8.39 -6.24
CA ILE A 477 -23.24 7.12 -5.64
C ILE A 477 -21.74 7.12 -5.47
N ALA A 478 -21.27 6.76 -4.26
CA ALA A 478 -19.86 6.52 -3.94
C ALA A 478 -19.58 5.02 -4.03
N PRO A 479 -19.07 4.49 -5.15
CA PRO A 479 -18.97 3.05 -5.37
C PRO A 479 -18.02 2.36 -4.40
N GLN A 480 -16.87 2.97 -4.06
CA GLN A 480 -15.89 2.35 -3.15
C GLN A 480 -16.44 2.17 -1.73
N MET A 481 -17.28 3.10 -1.26
CA MET A 481 -17.95 2.97 0.04
C MET A 481 -18.86 1.72 0.08
N ILE A 482 -19.63 1.49 -0.98
CA ILE A 482 -20.53 0.33 -1.07
C ILE A 482 -19.70 -0.95 -1.18
N GLU A 483 -18.67 -0.95 -2.04
CA GLU A 483 -17.75 -2.08 -2.23
C GLU A 483 -17.08 -2.49 -0.92
N SER A 484 -16.48 -1.55 -0.20
CA SER A 484 -15.82 -1.82 1.09
C SER A 484 -16.79 -2.41 2.12
N LYS A 485 -18.06 -1.98 2.08
CA LYS A 485 -19.07 -2.52 2.98
C LYS A 485 -19.48 -3.96 2.66
N LEU A 486 -19.48 -4.33 1.39
CA LEU A 486 -19.87 -5.68 0.95
C LEU A 486 -18.69 -6.66 0.95
N LEU A 487 -17.46 -6.18 0.80
CA LEU A 487 -16.22 -7.00 0.83
C LEU A 487 -15.93 -7.69 2.18
N VAL A 488 -16.64 -7.34 3.24
CA VAL A 488 -16.54 -8.03 4.54
C VAL A 488 -17.24 -9.39 4.54
N ASP A 489 -18.02 -9.72 3.48
CA ASP A 489 -18.66 -11.02 3.35
C ASP A 489 -17.67 -12.11 2.92
N LYS A 490 -17.67 -13.24 3.63
CA LYS A 490 -16.73 -14.34 3.38
C LYS A 490 -16.82 -14.96 1.97
N TYR A 491 -17.95 -14.79 1.27
CA TYR A 491 -18.15 -15.31 -0.08
C TYR A 491 -17.80 -14.32 -1.18
N ILE A 492 -17.43 -13.06 -0.84
CA ILE A 492 -17.10 -12.02 -1.82
C ILE A 492 -15.58 -11.79 -1.81
N ASP A 493 -14.89 -12.12 -2.91
CA ASP A 493 -13.47 -11.84 -3.09
C ASP A 493 -13.21 -10.49 -3.74
N GLN A 494 -13.95 -10.20 -4.85
CA GLN A 494 -13.85 -8.93 -5.56
C GLN A 494 -15.25 -8.46 -5.91
N ILE A 495 -15.47 -7.15 -5.88
CA ILE A 495 -16.76 -6.54 -6.25
C ILE A 495 -16.52 -5.24 -7.00
N CYS A 496 -17.30 -5.03 -8.06
CA CYS A 496 -17.34 -3.79 -8.83
C CYS A 496 -18.77 -3.27 -8.87
N ILE A 497 -19.01 -2.11 -8.30
CA ILE A 497 -20.31 -1.43 -8.36
C ILE A 497 -20.51 -0.78 -9.72
N ILE A 498 -21.67 -0.97 -10.29
CA ILE A 498 -22.16 -0.41 -11.56
C ILE A 498 -23.39 0.45 -11.27
N ALA A 499 -23.32 1.75 -11.55
CA ALA A 499 -24.43 2.67 -11.29
C ALA A 499 -24.45 3.90 -12.21
N ASP A 500 -23.32 4.21 -12.89
CA ASP A 500 -23.21 5.43 -13.69
C ASP A 500 -24.20 5.43 -14.85
N GLN A 501 -25.02 6.50 -14.93
CA GLN A 501 -26.11 6.64 -15.89
C GLN A 501 -27.17 5.51 -15.87
N ARG A 502 -27.19 4.66 -14.82
CA ARG A 502 -28.12 3.54 -14.68
C ARG A 502 -29.29 3.89 -13.73
N LYS A 503 -30.40 3.14 -13.85
CA LYS A 503 -31.63 3.36 -13.05
C LYS A 503 -31.45 3.03 -11.56
N PHE A 504 -30.55 2.08 -11.23
CA PHE A 504 -30.27 1.61 -9.88
C PHE A 504 -28.84 1.07 -9.78
N VAL A 505 -28.38 0.78 -8.57
CA VAL A 505 -27.07 0.19 -8.32
C VAL A 505 -27.11 -1.32 -8.58
N SER A 506 -26.14 -1.81 -9.36
CA SER A 506 -25.87 -3.24 -9.54
C SER A 506 -24.40 -3.55 -9.29
N ALA A 507 -24.03 -4.83 -9.28
CA ALA A 507 -22.67 -5.25 -9.01
C ALA A 507 -22.22 -6.43 -9.89
N LEU A 508 -20.93 -6.41 -10.28
CA LEU A 508 -20.20 -7.61 -10.71
C LEU A 508 -19.45 -8.14 -9.49
N ILE A 509 -19.61 -9.41 -9.18
CA ILE A 509 -19.03 -10.03 -7.97
C ILE A 509 -18.21 -11.26 -8.37
N VAL A 510 -16.95 -11.30 -7.94
CA VAL A 510 -16.14 -12.51 -7.96
C VAL A 510 -16.27 -13.18 -6.60
N PRO A 511 -16.83 -14.40 -6.54
CA PRO A 511 -16.97 -15.10 -5.28
C PRO A 511 -15.65 -15.74 -4.82
N VAL A 512 -15.56 -16.03 -3.53
CA VAL A 512 -14.51 -16.90 -2.96
C VAL A 512 -14.86 -18.34 -3.34
N TYR A 513 -14.35 -18.82 -4.47
CA TYR A 513 -14.76 -20.12 -5.04
C TYR A 513 -14.64 -21.29 -4.09
N PRO A 514 -13.56 -21.50 -3.32
CA PRO A 514 -13.48 -22.63 -2.40
C PRO A 514 -14.65 -22.68 -1.41
N LEU A 515 -15.03 -21.54 -0.85
CA LEU A 515 -16.15 -21.46 0.09
C LEU A 515 -17.51 -21.64 -0.62
N LEU A 516 -17.64 -21.15 -1.84
CA LEU A 516 -18.86 -21.33 -2.63
C LEU A 516 -19.05 -22.79 -3.05
N GLU A 517 -17.97 -23.47 -3.44
CA GLU A 517 -17.94 -24.89 -3.77
C GLU A 517 -18.22 -25.78 -2.55
N GLU A 518 -17.73 -25.39 -1.36
CA GLU A 518 -18.04 -26.05 -0.09
C GLU A 518 -19.53 -25.91 0.26
N TYR A 519 -20.05 -24.69 0.21
CA TYR A 519 -21.48 -24.42 0.41
C TYR A 519 -22.36 -25.26 -0.54
N ALA A 520 -21.98 -25.34 -1.81
CA ALA A 520 -22.71 -26.14 -2.80
C ALA A 520 -22.74 -27.63 -2.42
N ARG A 521 -21.62 -28.19 -1.99
CA ARG A 521 -21.53 -29.59 -1.53
C ARG A 521 -22.40 -29.85 -0.30
N GLU A 522 -22.37 -28.98 0.68
CA GLU A 522 -23.17 -29.09 1.92
C GLU A 522 -24.68 -29.02 1.65
N HIS A 523 -25.09 -28.29 0.60
CA HIS A 523 -26.51 -28.10 0.25
C HIS A 523 -26.96 -28.95 -0.95
N GLY A 524 -26.17 -29.95 -1.37
CA GLY A 524 -26.50 -30.86 -2.44
C GLY A 524 -26.68 -30.20 -3.82
N ILE A 525 -25.91 -29.11 -4.05
CA ILE A 525 -25.89 -28.43 -5.36
C ILE A 525 -24.80 -29.11 -6.20
N VAL A 526 -25.25 -29.74 -7.30
CA VAL A 526 -24.36 -30.38 -8.28
C VAL A 526 -23.99 -29.37 -9.34
N PHE A 527 -22.71 -29.26 -9.65
CA PHE A 527 -22.19 -28.39 -10.71
C PHE A 527 -20.97 -29.05 -11.39
N GLU A 528 -20.79 -28.80 -12.66
CA GLU A 528 -19.67 -29.32 -13.46
C GLU A 528 -18.62 -28.22 -13.74
N SER A 529 -19.02 -26.95 -13.60
CA SER A 529 -18.14 -25.80 -13.83
C SER A 529 -18.50 -24.64 -12.92
N ARG A 530 -17.58 -23.66 -12.81
CA ARG A 530 -17.83 -22.43 -12.05
C ARG A 530 -18.92 -21.57 -12.68
N GLU A 531 -19.09 -21.61 -14.00
CA GLU A 531 -20.17 -20.94 -14.71
C GLU A 531 -21.54 -21.47 -14.25
N GLN A 532 -21.68 -22.79 -14.15
CA GLN A 532 -22.89 -23.40 -13.61
C GLN A 532 -23.12 -23.02 -12.15
N LEU A 533 -22.06 -23.09 -11.32
CA LEU A 533 -22.13 -22.73 -9.91
C LEU A 533 -22.59 -21.28 -9.73
N CYS A 534 -21.98 -20.33 -10.46
CA CYS A 534 -22.31 -18.90 -10.41
C CYS A 534 -23.71 -18.56 -10.95
N SER A 535 -24.32 -19.43 -11.73
CA SER A 535 -25.68 -19.25 -12.28
C SER A 535 -26.76 -20.02 -11.53
N ASP A 536 -26.41 -20.89 -10.56
CA ASP A 536 -27.39 -21.65 -9.76
C ASP A 536 -28.25 -20.71 -8.90
N GLN A 537 -29.57 -20.84 -9.02
CA GLN A 537 -30.52 -19.95 -8.35
C GLN A 537 -30.47 -20.02 -6.82
N ARG A 538 -30.03 -21.13 -6.25
CA ARG A 538 -29.84 -21.30 -4.77
C ARG A 538 -28.63 -20.52 -4.31
N ILE A 539 -27.55 -20.51 -5.09
CA ILE A 539 -26.36 -19.70 -4.85
C ILE A 539 -26.70 -18.21 -4.97
N ILE A 540 -27.39 -17.81 -6.04
CA ILE A 540 -27.81 -16.42 -6.24
C ILE A 540 -28.70 -15.95 -5.09
N LYS A 541 -29.64 -16.79 -4.65
CA LYS A 541 -30.52 -16.48 -3.52
C LYS A 541 -29.71 -16.29 -2.22
N MET A 542 -28.81 -17.21 -1.90
CA MET A 542 -27.94 -17.13 -0.74
C MET A 542 -27.13 -15.83 -0.74
N MET A 543 -26.51 -15.49 -1.87
CA MET A 543 -25.75 -14.26 -2.02
C MET A 543 -26.64 -13.01 -1.87
N HIS A 544 -27.87 -13.03 -2.39
CA HIS A 544 -28.82 -11.94 -2.23
C HIS A 544 -29.15 -11.67 -0.77
N GLU A 545 -29.48 -12.70 0.00
CA GLU A 545 -29.82 -12.61 1.42
C GLU A 545 -28.65 -12.04 2.23
N ARG A 546 -27.42 -12.38 1.87
CA ARG A 546 -26.21 -11.86 2.52
C ARG A 546 -25.96 -10.39 2.20
N ILE A 547 -26.04 -10.03 0.92
CA ILE A 547 -25.90 -8.63 0.46
C ILE A 547 -26.97 -7.76 1.12
N ASP A 548 -28.23 -8.21 1.15
CA ASP A 548 -29.33 -7.50 1.77
C ASP A 548 -29.10 -7.24 3.27
N THR A 549 -28.52 -8.22 3.95
CA THR A 549 -28.15 -8.07 5.38
C THR A 549 -27.10 -6.99 5.58
N LEU A 550 -26.06 -6.96 4.74
CA LEU A 550 -24.96 -6.01 4.87
C LEU A 550 -25.32 -4.58 4.47
N GLN A 551 -26.25 -4.43 3.53
CA GLN A 551 -26.62 -3.13 2.99
C GLN A 551 -27.80 -2.44 3.69
N GLN A 552 -28.36 -3.01 4.77
CA GLN A 552 -29.53 -2.47 5.49
C GLN A 552 -29.37 -1.01 5.92
N GLN A 553 -28.16 -0.58 6.25
CA GLN A 553 -27.87 0.79 6.68
C GLN A 553 -27.60 1.76 5.54
N LEU A 554 -27.49 1.28 4.28
CA LEU A 554 -27.34 2.13 3.11
C LEU A 554 -28.65 2.77 2.73
N ALA A 555 -28.58 4.00 2.18
CA ALA A 555 -29.76 4.62 1.60
C ALA A 555 -30.34 3.74 0.47
N HIS A 556 -31.64 3.75 0.31
CA HIS A 556 -32.32 2.85 -0.63
C HIS A 556 -31.79 2.96 -2.07
N TYR A 557 -31.34 4.14 -2.49
CA TYR A 557 -30.77 4.38 -3.81
C TYR A 557 -29.29 3.93 -3.95
N GLU A 558 -28.60 3.61 -2.83
CA GLU A 558 -27.24 3.06 -2.79
C GLU A 558 -27.21 1.55 -2.71
N GLN A 559 -28.35 0.92 -2.42
CA GLN A 559 -28.45 -0.54 -2.27
C GLN A 559 -28.33 -1.24 -3.62
N VAL A 560 -27.50 -2.27 -3.66
CA VAL A 560 -27.36 -3.19 -4.83
C VAL A 560 -28.66 -3.93 -5.03
N LYS A 561 -29.29 -3.74 -6.19
CA LYS A 561 -30.57 -4.36 -6.55
C LYS A 561 -30.40 -5.62 -7.37
N ARG A 562 -29.39 -5.69 -8.20
CA ARG A 562 -29.05 -6.86 -9.02
C ARG A 562 -27.54 -7.04 -9.05
N PHE A 563 -27.08 -8.27 -9.20
CA PHE A 563 -25.67 -8.58 -9.37
C PHE A 563 -25.47 -9.75 -10.32
N THR A 564 -24.27 -9.89 -10.83
CA THR A 564 -23.80 -11.04 -11.61
C THR A 564 -22.57 -11.62 -10.92
N LEU A 565 -22.59 -12.94 -10.65
CA LEU A 565 -21.41 -13.66 -10.18
C LEU A 565 -20.52 -14.00 -11.38
N LEU A 566 -19.26 -13.61 -11.31
CA LEU A 566 -18.28 -13.92 -12.34
C LEU A 566 -17.62 -15.27 -12.05
N PRO A 567 -17.40 -16.14 -13.06
CA PRO A 567 -16.80 -17.47 -12.85
C PRO A 567 -15.28 -17.47 -12.81
N HIS A 568 -14.63 -16.32 -12.90
CA HIS A 568 -13.18 -16.16 -12.88
C HIS A 568 -12.77 -14.87 -12.14
N HIS A 569 -11.54 -14.86 -11.62
CA HIS A 569 -10.97 -13.68 -10.98
C HIS A 569 -10.68 -12.58 -12.01
N LEU A 570 -10.81 -11.32 -11.57
CA LEU A 570 -10.30 -10.19 -12.32
C LEU A 570 -8.77 -10.24 -12.35
N SER A 571 -8.15 -9.84 -13.46
CA SER A 571 -6.71 -9.96 -13.63
C SER A 571 -6.04 -8.70 -14.21
N MET A 572 -4.76 -8.55 -13.88
CA MET A 572 -3.90 -7.50 -14.47
C MET A 572 -3.61 -7.79 -15.94
N GLU A 573 -3.50 -9.06 -16.33
CA GLU A 573 -3.22 -9.48 -17.70
C GLU A 573 -4.33 -9.06 -18.67
N LYS A 574 -5.59 -9.17 -18.23
CA LYS A 574 -6.76 -8.67 -18.98
C LYS A 574 -6.95 -7.15 -18.87
N GLY A 575 -6.05 -6.47 -18.16
CA GLY A 575 -6.14 -5.03 -17.92
C GLY A 575 -7.25 -4.61 -16.96
N GLU A 576 -7.89 -5.54 -16.25
CA GLU A 576 -9.03 -5.30 -15.35
C GLU A 576 -8.62 -4.71 -14.00
N LEU A 577 -7.38 -4.98 -13.59
CA LEU A 577 -6.77 -4.46 -12.37
C LEU A 577 -5.54 -3.59 -12.66
N THR A 578 -5.28 -2.66 -11.76
CA THR A 578 -3.99 -1.94 -11.72
C THR A 578 -2.92 -2.78 -11.05
N ASN A 579 -1.64 -2.35 -11.10
CA ASN A 579 -0.54 -3.00 -10.37
C ASN A 579 -0.74 -2.99 -8.83
N THR A 580 -1.62 -2.13 -8.32
CA THR A 580 -2.04 -2.08 -6.90
C THR A 580 -3.36 -2.82 -6.66
N LEU A 581 -3.78 -3.67 -7.59
CA LEU A 581 -5.01 -4.47 -7.54
C LEU A 581 -6.30 -3.64 -7.45
N LYS A 582 -6.27 -2.36 -7.83
CA LYS A 582 -7.47 -1.52 -7.95
C LYS A 582 -8.20 -1.83 -9.26
N ILE A 583 -9.52 -1.90 -9.20
CA ILE A 583 -10.39 -2.20 -10.34
C ILE A 583 -10.36 -1.05 -11.36
N LYS A 584 -10.12 -1.38 -12.63
CA LYS A 584 -10.25 -0.46 -13.75
C LYS A 584 -11.68 -0.53 -14.31
N ARG A 585 -12.60 0.23 -13.72
CA ARG A 585 -14.04 0.19 -14.01
C ARG A 585 -14.37 0.33 -15.48
N ARG A 586 -13.65 1.20 -16.22
CA ARG A 586 -13.86 1.37 -17.66
C ARG A 586 -13.65 0.04 -18.40
N VAL A 587 -12.57 -0.68 -18.10
CA VAL A 587 -12.27 -1.98 -18.73
C VAL A 587 -13.33 -3.01 -18.38
N LEU A 588 -13.79 -3.06 -17.13
CA LEU A 588 -14.85 -3.97 -16.73
C LEU A 588 -16.18 -3.65 -17.46
N ASN A 589 -16.53 -2.37 -17.60
CA ASN A 589 -17.73 -1.98 -18.33
C ASN A 589 -17.67 -2.38 -19.81
N GLU A 590 -16.47 -2.39 -20.41
CA GLU A 590 -16.26 -2.84 -21.79
C GLU A 590 -16.31 -4.38 -21.88
N ASN A 591 -15.55 -5.08 -21.01
CA ASN A 591 -15.42 -6.54 -21.05
C ASN A 591 -16.71 -7.29 -20.68
N TYR A 592 -17.49 -6.75 -19.75
CA TYR A 592 -18.72 -7.38 -19.21
C TYR A 592 -20.00 -6.65 -19.61
N LYS A 593 -19.96 -5.94 -20.74
CA LYS A 593 -21.08 -5.13 -21.20
C LYS A 593 -22.41 -5.92 -21.31
N GLU A 594 -22.36 -7.13 -21.85
CA GLU A 594 -23.55 -7.97 -22.01
C GLU A 594 -24.16 -8.38 -20.66
N GLN A 595 -23.32 -8.77 -19.70
CA GLN A 595 -23.74 -9.14 -18.34
C GLN A 595 -24.31 -7.91 -17.60
N ILE A 596 -23.65 -6.76 -17.76
CA ILE A 596 -24.11 -5.51 -17.19
C ILE A 596 -25.47 -5.12 -17.77
N ASP A 597 -25.63 -5.11 -19.08
CA ASP A 597 -26.89 -4.73 -19.74
C ASP A 597 -28.03 -5.70 -19.39
N ALA A 598 -27.73 -7.00 -19.22
CA ALA A 598 -28.71 -8.01 -18.77
C ALA A 598 -29.24 -7.69 -17.35
N MET A 599 -28.44 -7.12 -16.45
CA MET A 599 -28.92 -6.71 -15.12
C MET A 599 -29.94 -5.56 -15.17
N TYR A 600 -29.97 -4.78 -16.26
CA TYR A 600 -30.88 -3.64 -16.45
C TYR A 600 -32.00 -3.90 -17.45
N ALA A 601 -32.00 -5.08 -18.09
CA ALA A 601 -33.13 -5.53 -18.92
C ALA A 601 -34.37 -5.74 -18.04
N GLU A 602 -35.55 -5.39 -18.57
CA GLU A 602 -36.85 -5.48 -17.87
C GLU A 602 -37.26 -6.93 -17.61
#